data_4d7337bad44fcfc497e2a2826d1671ab
#
_entry.id   4d7337bad44fcfc497e2a2826d1671ab
#
_cell.length_a   1.000
_cell.length_b   1.000
_cell.length_c   1.000
_cell.angle_alpha   90.00
_cell.angle_beta   90.00
_cell.angle_gamma   90.00
#
_symmetry.space_group_name_H-M   'P 1'
#
loop_
_entity.id
_entity.type
_entity.pdbx_description
1 polymer ?
#
loop_
_entity_poly.entity_id
_entity_poly.type
_entity_poly.pdbx_seq_one_letter_code
_entity_poly.pdbx_strand_id
1 'polypeptide(L)'
;MSTFLLGAVAYDPKVVTIWEGFRAWFATHDLDFDYVLYSNYERQVAAHLAGHFHVAWNSPLAWVQARREAERLGVPCEAVAMRDTDQDLRSVVVVRADAPYRTVADLNGARIGVGAGDSPQATLIPLHWLAEQGVTGAVRRFDVLLGKHGDHIGGERDAARALVRGEVDAACIIDGNHALFSREGTFAMGSVRVLAETPLYDHCNMTVLGAPHPETERFVKLLLAMSWDDPVVRPLLEMEGLRQWRPGRLEGYQLLEAAVDRYGMSAG
;
A
#
# COMPACT_ATOMS: atom_id res chain seq x y z
N MET A 1 -26.63 -21.65 -2.51
CA MET A 1 -25.59 -20.89 -1.79
C MET A 1 -25.56 -19.51 -2.39
N SER A 2 -25.31 -18.46 -1.61
CA SER A 2 -25.18 -17.11 -2.17
C SER A 2 -23.76 -16.95 -2.73
N THR A 3 -23.62 -16.22 -3.85
CA THR A 3 -22.34 -15.88 -4.47
C THR A 3 -21.43 -15.15 -3.46
N PHE A 4 -20.18 -15.57 -3.35
CA PHE A 4 -19.18 -14.90 -2.51
C PHE A 4 -18.67 -13.66 -3.24
N LEU A 5 -18.87 -12.46 -2.67
CA LEU A 5 -18.58 -11.19 -3.31
C LEU A 5 -17.34 -10.51 -2.71
N LEU A 6 -16.45 -10.05 -3.58
CA LEU A 6 -15.31 -9.22 -3.23
C LEU A 6 -15.57 -7.76 -3.67
N GLY A 7 -15.22 -6.81 -2.82
CA GLY A 7 -15.17 -5.38 -3.17
C GLY A 7 -13.74 -4.93 -3.45
N ALA A 8 -13.51 -4.22 -4.56
CA ALA A 8 -12.22 -3.63 -4.90
C ALA A 8 -12.40 -2.24 -5.53
N VAL A 9 -11.32 -1.45 -5.59
CA VAL A 9 -11.31 -0.14 -6.25
C VAL A 9 -10.71 -0.25 -7.65
N ALA A 10 -11.40 0.32 -8.63
CA ALA A 10 -10.95 0.38 -10.03
C ALA A 10 -9.94 1.54 -10.22
N TYR A 11 -8.76 1.44 -9.60
CA TYR A 11 -7.71 2.46 -9.72
C TYR A 11 -6.91 2.39 -11.03
N ASP A 12 -6.99 1.27 -11.74
CA ASP A 12 -6.29 0.99 -13.00
C ASP A 12 -7.14 0.07 -13.87
N PRO A 13 -7.16 0.22 -15.21
CA PRO A 13 -7.90 -0.69 -16.12
C PRO A 13 -7.55 -2.17 -15.93
N LYS A 14 -6.32 -2.52 -15.53
CA LYS A 14 -5.90 -3.91 -15.29
C LYS A 14 -6.70 -4.61 -14.19
N VAL A 15 -7.29 -3.86 -13.26
CA VAL A 15 -8.06 -4.40 -12.12
C VAL A 15 -9.19 -5.31 -12.59
N VAL A 16 -9.89 -4.94 -13.68
CA VAL A 16 -10.93 -5.79 -14.26
C VAL A 16 -10.35 -7.13 -14.72
N THR A 17 -9.25 -7.10 -15.48
CA THR A 17 -8.58 -8.32 -15.98
C THR A 17 -8.11 -9.22 -14.84
N ILE A 18 -7.58 -8.63 -13.77
CA ILE A 18 -7.13 -9.36 -12.58
C ILE A 18 -8.31 -10.10 -11.95
N TRP A 19 -9.39 -9.41 -11.60
CA TRP A 19 -10.52 -10.05 -10.90
C TRP A 19 -11.31 -11.00 -11.79
N GLU A 20 -11.39 -10.76 -13.09
CA GLU A 20 -11.94 -11.73 -14.06
C GLU A 20 -11.12 -13.03 -14.07
N GLY A 21 -9.79 -12.92 -14.03
CA GLY A 21 -8.91 -14.08 -13.95
C GLY A 21 -9.10 -14.86 -12.66
N PHE A 22 -9.18 -14.18 -11.51
CA PHE A 22 -9.47 -14.82 -10.22
C PHE A 22 -10.86 -15.47 -10.23
N ARG A 23 -11.89 -14.80 -10.77
CA ARG A 23 -13.24 -15.35 -10.89
C ARG A 23 -13.24 -16.65 -11.70
N ALA A 24 -12.59 -16.65 -12.85
CA ALA A 24 -12.47 -17.84 -13.67
C ALA A 24 -11.74 -18.98 -12.95
N TRP A 25 -10.66 -18.67 -12.22
CA TRP A 25 -9.92 -19.66 -11.45
C TRP A 25 -10.74 -20.21 -10.28
N PHE A 26 -11.43 -19.39 -9.51
CA PHE A 26 -12.31 -19.84 -8.41
C PHE A 26 -13.44 -20.74 -8.90
N ALA A 27 -13.99 -20.46 -10.09
CA ALA A 27 -15.02 -21.30 -10.71
C ALA A 27 -14.52 -22.72 -11.00
N THR A 28 -13.24 -22.91 -11.34
CA THR A 28 -12.64 -24.24 -11.52
C THR A 28 -12.47 -25.00 -10.20
N HIS A 29 -12.64 -24.33 -9.07
CA HIS A 29 -12.56 -24.89 -7.72
C HIS A 29 -13.93 -24.88 -7.01
N ASP A 30 -15.03 -24.81 -7.78
CA ASP A 30 -16.42 -24.84 -7.28
C ASP A 30 -16.73 -23.73 -6.24
N LEU A 31 -16.02 -22.59 -6.27
CA LEU A 31 -16.38 -21.41 -5.49
C LEU A 31 -17.17 -20.45 -6.40
N ASP A 32 -18.44 -20.24 -6.06
CA ASP A 32 -19.27 -19.22 -6.71
C ASP A 32 -18.82 -17.83 -6.22
N PHE A 33 -17.91 -17.23 -6.99
CA PHE A 33 -17.23 -15.98 -6.68
C PHE A 33 -17.55 -14.92 -7.73
N ASP A 34 -17.79 -13.69 -7.26
CA ASP A 34 -17.89 -12.51 -8.12
C ASP A 34 -17.30 -11.28 -7.41
N TYR A 35 -17.21 -10.14 -8.07
CA TYR A 35 -16.63 -8.94 -7.51
C TYR A 35 -17.40 -7.67 -7.91
N VAL A 36 -17.29 -6.64 -7.07
CA VAL A 36 -17.88 -5.31 -7.30
C VAL A 36 -16.76 -4.28 -7.26
N LEU A 37 -16.71 -3.40 -8.28
CA LEU A 37 -15.72 -2.34 -8.39
C LEU A 37 -16.29 -1.00 -7.94
N TYR A 38 -15.51 -0.31 -7.12
CA TYR A 38 -15.81 1.02 -6.60
C TYR A 38 -14.88 2.07 -7.22
N SER A 39 -15.34 3.30 -7.30
CA SER A 39 -14.54 4.41 -7.84
C SER A 39 -13.50 4.97 -6.87
N ASN A 40 -13.64 4.67 -5.57
CA ASN A 40 -12.71 5.07 -4.53
C ASN A 40 -12.88 4.21 -3.28
N TYR A 41 -11.89 4.27 -2.38
CA TYR A 41 -11.85 3.46 -1.17
C TYR A 41 -12.90 3.88 -0.13
N GLU A 42 -13.25 5.15 -0.02
CA GLU A 42 -14.27 5.63 0.92
C GLU A 42 -15.63 4.99 0.63
N ARG A 43 -16.01 4.90 -0.65
CA ARG A 43 -17.24 4.22 -1.08
C ARG A 43 -17.17 2.71 -0.86
N GLN A 44 -16.02 2.11 -1.13
CA GLN A 44 -15.79 0.68 -0.87
C GLN A 44 -15.96 0.37 0.62
N VAL A 45 -15.30 1.12 1.52
CA VAL A 45 -15.40 0.93 2.97
C VAL A 45 -16.84 1.12 3.46
N ALA A 46 -17.53 2.17 3.01
CA ALA A 46 -18.92 2.40 3.38
C ALA A 46 -19.84 1.25 2.92
N ALA A 47 -19.65 0.73 1.71
CA ALA A 47 -20.42 -0.39 1.17
C ALA A 47 -20.10 -1.71 1.91
N HIS A 48 -18.85 -1.93 2.32
CA HIS A 48 -18.44 -3.09 3.11
C HIS A 48 -19.11 -3.08 4.49
N LEU A 49 -19.08 -1.94 5.18
CA LEU A 49 -19.77 -1.74 6.47
C LEU A 49 -21.29 -1.93 6.34
N ALA A 50 -21.88 -1.61 5.19
CA ALA A 50 -23.30 -1.84 4.89
C ALA A 50 -23.61 -3.31 4.47
N GLY A 51 -22.60 -4.19 4.40
CA GLY A 51 -22.77 -5.60 4.05
C GLY A 51 -23.05 -5.86 2.56
N HIS A 52 -22.67 -4.95 1.65
CA HIS A 52 -22.92 -5.13 0.23
C HIS A 52 -22.03 -6.20 -0.42
N PHE A 53 -20.93 -6.59 0.21
CA PHE A 53 -20.03 -7.66 -0.19
C PHE A 53 -19.32 -8.23 1.03
N HIS A 54 -18.58 -9.34 0.89
CA HIS A 54 -18.10 -10.16 2.00
C HIS A 54 -16.64 -9.95 2.35
N VAL A 55 -15.79 -9.63 1.36
CA VAL A 55 -14.36 -9.37 1.56
C VAL A 55 -13.94 -8.16 0.73
N ALA A 56 -13.14 -7.26 1.28
CA ALA A 56 -12.58 -6.11 0.59
C ALA A 56 -11.11 -6.32 0.24
N TRP A 57 -10.69 -5.97 -0.97
CA TRP A 57 -9.29 -5.68 -1.26
C TRP A 57 -9.00 -4.24 -0.86
N ASN A 58 -8.39 -4.05 0.29
CA ASN A 58 -8.13 -2.73 0.88
C ASN A 58 -6.71 -2.24 0.64
N SER A 59 -6.60 -0.94 0.29
CA SER A 59 -5.35 -0.20 0.49
C SER A 59 -5.05 -0.04 1.98
N PRO A 60 -3.81 0.32 2.38
CA PRO A 60 -3.48 0.51 3.80
C PRO A 60 -4.37 1.55 4.49
N LEU A 61 -4.67 2.68 3.83
CA LEU A 61 -5.56 3.69 4.42
C LEU A 61 -7.02 3.24 4.48
N ALA A 62 -7.49 2.49 3.48
CA ALA A 62 -8.84 1.91 3.53
C ALA A 62 -8.96 0.87 4.66
N TRP A 63 -7.91 0.08 4.90
CA TRP A 63 -7.83 -0.80 6.06
C TRP A 63 -7.95 -0.03 7.38
N VAL A 64 -7.14 1.03 7.58
CA VAL A 64 -7.19 1.85 8.80
C VAL A 64 -8.58 2.47 8.98
N GLN A 65 -9.18 2.98 7.91
CA GLN A 65 -10.53 3.53 7.94
C GLN A 65 -11.57 2.45 8.32
N ALA A 66 -11.55 1.31 7.64
CA ALA A 66 -12.49 0.21 7.89
C ALA A 66 -12.38 -0.30 9.34
N ARG A 67 -11.16 -0.49 9.85
CA ARG A 67 -10.90 -0.94 11.21
C ARG A 67 -11.43 0.04 12.25
N ARG A 68 -11.15 1.33 12.11
CA ARG A 68 -11.64 2.37 13.04
C ARG A 68 -13.16 2.46 13.06
N GLU A 69 -13.80 2.42 11.89
CA GLU A 69 -15.26 2.42 11.82
C GLU A 69 -15.86 1.14 12.40
N ALA A 70 -15.26 -0.01 12.12
CA ALA A 70 -15.68 -1.30 12.70
C ALA A 70 -15.58 -1.28 14.24
N GLU A 71 -14.47 -0.78 14.78
CA GLU A 71 -14.27 -0.62 16.23
C GLU A 71 -15.33 0.30 16.85
N ARG A 72 -15.61 1.45 16.21
CA ARG A 72 -16.67 2.38 16.65
C ARG A 72 -18.06 1.74 16.67
N LEU A 73 -18.31 0.81 15.75
CA LEU A 73 -19.59 0.11 15.62
C LEU A 73 -19.65 -1.20 16.44
N GLY A 74 -18.55 -1.61 17.08
CA GLY A 74 -18.46 -2.89 17.78
C GLY A 74 -18.51 -4.10 16.86
N VAL A 75 -18.06 -3.95 15.61
CA VAL A 75 -18.06 -4.99 14.55
C VAL A 75 -16.66 -5.57 14.43
N PRO A 76 -16.48 -6.92 14.38
CA PRO A 76 -15.19 -7.53 14.09
C PRO A 76 -14.60 -7.06 12.76
N CYS A 77 -13.28 -6.90 12.71
CA CYS A 77 -12.54 -6.52 11.51
C CYS A 77 -11.24 -7.34 11.44
N GLU A 78 -11.09 -8.13 10.39
CA GLU A 78 -9.97 -9.06 10.24
C GLU A 78 -9.27 -8.87 8.89
N ALA A 79 -7.93 -8.85 8.89
CA ALA A 79 -7.12 -9.04 7.70
C ALA A 79 -6.93 -10.54 7.50
N VAL A 80 -7.52 -11.12 6.46
CA VAL A 80 -7.55 -12.58 6.26
C VAL A 80 -6.49 -13.09 5.29
N ALA A 81 -6.04 -12.27 4.34
CA ALA A 81 -4.96 -12.60 3.42
C ALA A 81 -4.22 -11.33 2.98
N MET A 82 -2.96 -11.50 2.59
CA MET A 82 -2.08 -10.44 2.09
C MET A 82 -1.20 -10.98 0.97
N ARG A 83 -0.70 -10.13 0.10
CA ARG A 83 0.38 -10.51 -0.81
C ARG A 83 1.69 -10.63 -0.01
N ASP A 84 2.61 -11.47 -0.47
CA ASP A 84 3.97 -11.54 0.07
C ASP A 84 4.72 -10.20 -0.11
N THR A 85 4.30 -9.41 -1.08
CA THR A 85 4.82 -8.06 -1.37
C THR A 85 4.14 -6.95 -0.54
N ASP A 86 3.19 -7.28 0.34
CA ASP A 86 2.52 -6.33 1.24
C ASP A 86 2.95 -6.49 2.71
N GLN A 87 3.84 -7.41 3.01
CA GLN A 87 4.35 -7.64 4.36
C GLN A 87 5.80 -7.20 4.47
N ASP A 88 6.15 -6.64 5.64
CA ASP A 88 7.52 -6.26 5.99
C ASP A 88 8.17 -5.26 5.03
N LEU A 89 7.40 -4.32 4.51
CA LEU A 89 7.91 -3.21 3.72
C LEU A 89 8.59 -2.17 4.62
N ARG A 90 9.42 -1.35 3.99
CA ARG A 90 10.02 -0.16 4.62
C ARG A 90 10.08 1.00 3.64
N SER A 91 10.11 2.19 4.16
CA SER A 91 10.46 3.38 3.39
C SER A 91 11.90 3.74 3.64
N VAL A 92 12.56 4.26 2.63
CA VAL A 92 13.94 4.74 2.71
C VAL A 92 13.98 6.26 2.53
N VAL A 93 14.83 6.90 3.31
CA VAL A 93 15.18 8.31 3.15
C VAL A 93 16.47 8.36 2.35
N VAL A 94 16.39 8.85 1.13
CA VAL A 94 17.48 8.87 0.16
C VAL A 94 18.05 10.29 0.05
N VAL A 95 19.36 10.43 0.00
CA VAL A 95 20.08 11.68 -0.23
C VAL A 95 21.07 11.52 -1.39
N ARG A 96 21.52 12.64 -2.00
CA ARG A 96 22.61 12.56 -2.98
C ARG A 96 23.87 12.01 -2.32
N ALA A 97 24.66 11.24 -3.07
CA ALA A 97 25.86 10.59 -2.57
C ALA A 97 26.90 11.59 -2.04
N ASP A 98 27.00 12.77 -2.67
CA ASP A 98 27.90 13.87 -2.32
C ASP A 98 27.37 14.81 -1.21
N ALA A 99 26.10 14.62 -0.80
CA ALA A 99 25.48 15.48 0.22
C ALA A 99 26.15 15.29 1.61
N PRO A 100 26.21 16.35 2.42
CA PRO A 100 26.92 16.34 3.70
C PRO A 100 26.20 15.55 4.81
N TYR A 101 24.94 15.17 4.60
CA TYR A 101 24.12 14.47 5.59
C TYR A 101 24.71 13.09 5.91
N ARG A 102 24.92 12.77 7.20
CA ARG A 102 25.48 11.49 7.67
C ARG A 102 24.51 10.74 8.59
N THR A 103 23.66 11.48 9.27
CA THR A 103 22.64 11.00 10.20
C THR A 103 21.27 11.60 9.86
N VAL A 104 20.22 11.02 10.42
CA VAL A 104 18.84 11.56 10.26
C VAL A 104 18.75 12.98 10.86
N ALA A 105 19.43 13.25 11.96
CA ALA A 105 19.43 14.56 12.61
C ALA A 105 19.99 15.67 11.71
N ASP A 106 20.87 15.35 10.78
CA ASP A 106 21.44 16.34 9.83
C ASP A 106 20.40 16.88 8.86
N LEU A 107 19.22 16.23 8.75
CA LEU A 107 18.11 16.69 7.93
C LEU A 107 17.29 17.81 8.56
N ASN A 108 17.64 18.28 9.77
CA ASN A 108 16.96 19.44 10.36
C ASN A 108 17.10 20.67 9.46
N GLY A 109 15.96 21.29 9.11
CA GLY A 109 15.91 22.41 8.18
C GLY A 109 16.07 22.04 6.69
N ALA A 110 16.29 20.77 6.36
CA ALA A 110 16.43 20.31 4.98
C ALA A 110 15.09 20.33 4.23
N ARG A 111 15.18 20.37 2.90
CA ARG A 111 14.02 20.20 2.01
C ARG A 111 13.78 18.72 1.76
N ILE A 112 12.65 18.23 2.23
CA ILE A 112 12.30 16.79 2.17
C ILE A 112 11.24 16.59 1.09
N GLY A 113 11.59 15.88 0.02
CA GLY A 113 10.67 15.45 -1.03
C GLY A 113 9.89 14.21 -0.59
N VAL A 114 8.57 14.27 -0.74
CA VAL A 114 7.65 13.16 -0.45
C VAL A 114 6.71 12.93 -1.62
N GLY A 115 6.00 11.81 -1.65
CA GLY A 115 5.00 11.51 -2.66
C GLY A 115 3.69 12.28 -2.46
N ALA A 116 2.59 11.70 -2.93
CA ALA A 116 1.24 12.23 -2.75
C ALA A 116 0.87 12.30 -1.25
N GLY A 117 0.01 13.25 -0.89
CA GLY A 117 -0.37 13.50 0.51
C GLY A 117 -0.99 12.28 1.20
N ASP A 118 -1.68 11.44 0.46
CA ASP A 118 -2.31 10.19 0.91
C ASP A 118 -1.44 8.94 0.67
N SER A 119 -0.17 9.10 0.32
CA SER A 119 0.76 7.97 0.20
C SER A 119 1.25 7.50 1.57
N PRO A 120 0.90 6.29 2.02
CA PRO A 120 1.43 5.75 3.26
C PRO A 120 2.95 5.65 3.25
N GLN A 121 3.51 5.05 2.20
CA GLN A 121 4.91 4.69 2.09
C GLN A 121 5.85 5.85 1.76
N ALA A 122 5.39 6.87 1.05
CA ALA A 122 6.25 7.97 0.60
C ALA A 122 5.98 9.28 1.34
N THR A 123 4.93 9.35 2.16
CA THR A 123 4.53 10.61 2.84
C THR A 123 4.20 10.37 4.31
N LEU A 124 3.12 9.66 4.62
CA LEU A 124 2.61 9.58 5.99
C LEU A 124 3.60 8.91 6.94
N ILE A 125 4.01 7.69 6.62
CA ILE A 125 4.92 6.89 7.46
C ILE A 125 6.29 7.55 7.59
N PRO A 126 7.00 7.91 6.49
CA PRO A 126 8.32 8.49 6.64
C PRO A 126 8.30 9.87 7.32
N LEU A 127 7.30 10.72 7.09
CA LEU A 127 7.20 11.99 7.80
C LEU A 127 6.93 11.81 9.29
N HIS A 128 6.06 10.86 9.65
CA HIS A 128 5.80 10.53 11.04
C HIS A 128 7.09 10.05 11.73
N TRP A 129 7.78 9.08 11.12
CA TRP A 129 9.02 8.55 11.65
C TRP A 129 10.13 9.60 11.77
N LEU A 130 10.32 10.45 10.75
CA LEU A 130 11.29 11.55 10.81
C LEU A 130 10.99 12.52 11.96
N ALA A 131 9.71 12.84 12.16
CA ALA A 131 9.30 13.70 13.27
C ALA A 131 9.55 13.07 14.65
N GLU A 132 9.41 11.73 14.78
CA GLU A 132 9.78 11.02 16.00
C GLU A 132 11.31 11.03 16.24
N GLN A 133 12.12 11.09 15.17
CA GLN A 133 13.56 11.30 15.26
C GLN A 133 13.94 12.78 15.54
N GLY A 134 12.97 13.66 15.78
CA GLY A 134 13.20 15.07 16.04
C GLY A 134 13.55 15.91 14.81
N VAL A 135 13.35 15.38 13.60
CA VAL A 135 13.62 16.10 12.35
C VAL A 135 12.46 17.02 12.01
N THR A 136 12.78 18.29 11.81
CA THR A 136 11.87 19.31 11.27
C THR A 136 12.46 19.86 9.97
N GLY A 137 11.80 19.60 8.84
CA GLY A 137 12.25 20.03 7.52
C GLY A 137 11.13 20.69 6.72
N ALA A 138 11.51 21.36 5.63
CA ALA A 138 10.55 21.90 4.67
C ALA A 138 10.06 20.75 3.75
N VAL A 139 8.82 20.35 3.91
CA VAL A 139 8.23 19.26 3.11
C VAL A 139 7.81 19.81 1.73
N ARG A 140 8.27 19.15 0.67
CA ARG A 140 7.81 19.37 -0.69
C ARG A 140 7.13 18.11 -1.21
N ARG A 141 5.83 18.22 -1.50
CA ARG A 141 5.04 17.12 -2.07
C ARG A 141 5.11 17.08 -3.58
N PHE A 142 5.07 15.88 -4.10
CA PHE A 142 4.99 15.59 -5.52
C PHE A 142 3.69 14.78 -5.75
N ASP A 143 2.60 15.55 -5.86
CA ASP A 143 1.27 15.00 -6.16
C ASP A 143 1.15 14.88 -7.68
N VAL A 144 1.23 13.67 -8.21
CA VAL A 144 0.98 13.45 -9.62
C VAL A 144 -0.52 13.54 -9.89
N LEU A 145 -0.97 14.75 -10.15
CA LEU A 145 -2.14 15.17 -10.92
C LEU A 145 -3.54 14.67 -10.55
N LEU A 146 -3.78 13.67 -9.72
CA LEU A 146 -5.06 12.97 -9.77
C LEU A 146 -5.82 12.86 -8.45
N GLY A 147 -5.54 13.71 -7.49
CA GLY A 147 -6.28 13.69 -6.23
C GLY A 147 -6.00 12.45 -5.38
N LYS A 148 -6.86 12.18 -4.42
CA LYS A 148 -6.80 10.98 -3.58
C LYS A 148 -6.77 9.72 -4.44
N HIS A 149 -5.89 8.78 -4.08
CA HIS A 149 -5.67 7.51 -4.78
C HIS A 149 -4.99 7.63 -6.16
N GLY A 150 -4.21 8.69 -6.35
CA GLY A 150 -3.40 8.89 -7.55
C GLY A 150 -2.22 7.93 -7.67
N ASP A 151 -1.42 8.13 -8.73
CA ASP A 151 -0.21 7.35 -8.99
C ASP A 151 0.87 7.61 -7.94
N HIS A 152 0.86 6.81 -6.85
CA HIS A 152 1.86 6.92 -5.78
C HIS A 152 3.29 6.68 -6.29
N ILE A 153 3.49 5.75 -7.23
CA ILE A 153 4.82 5.45 -7.82
C ILE A 153 5.32 6.67 -8.63
N GLY A 154 4.43 7.33 -9.37
CA GLY A 154 4.77 8.55 -10.11
C GLY A 154 5.19 9.68 -9.19
N GLY A 155 4.48 9.91 -8.10
CA GLY A 155 4.83 10.91 -7.08
C GLY A 155 6.20 10.63 -6.45
N GLU A 156 6.47 9.40 -6.08
CA GLU A 156 7.78 8.97 -5.57
C GLU A 156 8.91 9.20 -6.60
N ARG A 157 8.64 8.87 -7.88
CA ARG A 157 9.60 9.10 -8.97
C ARG A 157 9.90 10.57 -9.19
N ASP A 158 8.91 11.43 -9.07
CA ASP A 158 9.11 12.88 -9.21
C ASP A 158 9.87 13.44 -8.00
N ALA A 159 9.65 12.96 -6.78
CA ALA A 159 10.49 13.29 -5.63
C ALA A 159 11.94 12.82 -5.83
N ALA A 160 12.15 11.63 -6.37
CA ALA A 160 13.47 11.10 -6.71
C ALA A 160 14.19 11.97 -7.76
N ARG A 161 13.48 12.37 -8.81
CA ARG A 161 14.02 13.30 -9.84
C ARG A 161 14.36 14.65 -9.26
N ALA A 162 13.53 15.18 -8.36
CA ALA A 162 13.79 16.46 -7.69
C ALA A 162 15.03 16.38 -6.79
N LEU A 163 15.27 15.22 -6.13
CA LEU A 163 16.50 14.98 -5.37
C LEU A 163 17.74 15.05 -6.29
N VAL A 164 17.70 14.34 -7.42
CA VAL A 164 18.81 14.35 -8.39
C VAL A 164 19.11 15.76 -8.90
N ARG A 165 18.07 16.56 -9.16
CA ARG A 165 18.23 17.97 -9.61
C ARG A 165 18.61 18.93 -8.49
N GLY A 166 18.69 18.48 -7.22
CA GLY A 166 19.01 19.35 -6.08
C GLY A 166 17.87 20.28 -5.65
N GLU A 167 16.65 20.03 -6.09
CA GLU A 167 15.46 20.79 -5.71
C GLU A 167 14.99 20.43 -4.29
N VAL A 168 15.28 19.21 -3.84
CA VAL A 168 15.14 18.74 -2.47
C VAL A 168 16.47 18.14 -2.00
N ASP A 169 16.63 18.02 -0.70
CA ASP A 169 17.87 17.57 -0.06
C ASP A 169 17.79 16.08 0.30
N ALA A 170 16.58 15.59 0.58
CA ALA A 170 16.25 14.20 0.78
C ALA A 170 14.95 13.84 0.06
N ALA A 171 14.74 12.56 -0.27
CA ALA A 171 13.49 12.04 -0.79
C ALA A 171 13.07 10.80 -0.01
N CYS A 172 11.76 10.69 0.29
CA CYS A 172 11.16 9.53 0.94
C CYS A 172 10.49 8.66 -0.14
N ILE A 173 10.90 7.41 -0.23
CA ILE A 173 10.41 6.44 -1.21
C ILE A 173 10.35 5.05 -0.58
N ILE A 174 9.51 4.16 -1.11
CA ILE A 174 9.54 2.76 -0.68
C ILE A 174 10.80 2.06 -1.22
N ASP A 175 11.36 1.14 -0.47
CA ASP A 175 12.61 0.43 -0.83
C ASP A 175 12.54 -0.27 -2.19
N GLY A 176 11.39 -0.89 -2.51
CA GLY A 176 11.14 -1.49 -3.82
C GLY A 176 11.25 -0.49 -4.98
N ASN A 177 10.74 0.74 -4.80
CA ASN A 177 10.86 1.80 -5.79
C ASN A 177 12.27 2.38 -5.84
N HIS A 178 13.02 2.41 -4.74
CA HIS A 178 14.46 2.76 -4.78
C HIS A 178 15.23 1.81 -5.71
N ALA A 179 14.98 0.50 -5.60
CA ALA A 179 15.59 -0.48 -6.50
C ALA A 179 15.10 -0.33 -7.96
N LEU A 180 13.80 -0.06 -8.17
CA LEU A 180 13.23 0.20 -9.49
C LEU A 180 13.86 1.43 -10.14
N PHE A 181 13.92 2.56 -9.45
CA PHE A 181 14.44 3.85 -9.94
C PHE A 181 15.94 3.78 -10.26
N SER A 182 16.68 2.92 -9.56
CA SER A 182 18.07 2.64 -9.89
C SER A 182 18.20 1.83 -11.19
N ARG A 183 17.32 0.85 -11.43
CA ARG A 183 17.34 0.03 -12.64
C ARG A 183 16.86 0.78 -13.89
N GLU A 184 15.85 1.63 -13.76
CA GLU A 184 15.32 2.43 -14.88
C GLU A 184 16.15 3.70 -15.19
N GLY A 185 17.15 4.02 -14.37
CA GLY A 185 18.05 5.16 -14.59
C GLY A 185 17.52 6.49 -14.05
N THR A 186 16.44 6.54 -13.28
CA THR A 186 16.01 7.73 -12.53
C THR A 186 17.11 8.13 -11.54
N PHE A 187 17.77 7.16 -10.90
CA PHE A 187 19.02 7.32 -10.16
C PHE A 187 20.18 6.79 -11.01
N ALA A 188 21.11 7.65 -11.38
CA ALA A 188 22.37 7.18 -11.96
C ALA A 188 23.17 6.38 -10.90
N MET A 189 23.93 5.40 -11.36
CA MET A 189 24.74 4.56 -10.46
C MET A 189 25.63 5.42 -9.56
N GLY A 190 25.53 5.22 -8.24
CA GLY A 190 26.32 5.94 -7.24
C GLY A 190 25.94 7.41 -7.02
N SER A 191 24.88 7.92 -7.65
CA SER A 191 24.44 9.31 -7.50
C SER A 191 23.68 9.58 -6.19
N VAL A 192 23.11 8.55 -5.59
CA VAL A 192 22.35 8.63 -4.35
C VAL A 192 22.75 7.53 -3.39
N ARG A 193 22.40 7.70 -2.13
CA ARG A 193 22.54 6.67 -1.08
C ARG A 193 21.37 6.74 -0.12
N VAL A 194 21.04 5.60 0.47
CA VAL A 194 20.10 5.51 1.58
C VAL A 194 20.78 6.11 2.81
N LEU A 195 20.16 7.12 3.41
CA LEU A 195 20.58 7.72 4.66
C LEU A 195 19.99 6.99 5.85
N ALA A 196 18.73 6.59 5.76
CA ALA A 196 17.99 5.92 6.82
C ALA A 196 16.81 5.12 6.27
N GLU A 197 16.29 4.21 7.10
CA GLU A 197 15.14 3.35 6.81
C GLU A 197 14.12 3.47 7.95
N THR A 198 12.84 3.42 7.63
CA THR A 198 11.78 3.31 8.64
C THR A 198 11.75 1.90 9.24
N PRO A 199 11.11 1.69 10.41
CA PRO A 199 10.68 0.37 10.82
C PRO A 199 9.82 -0.30 9.74
N LEU A 200 9.68 -1.62 9.82
CA LEU A 200 8.85 -2.39 8.91
C LEU A 200 7.37 -2.08 9.12
N TYR A 201 6.60 -2.11 8.03
CA TYR A 201 5.16 -1.96 8.05
C TYR A 201 4.50 -2.83 6.98
N ASP A 202 3.18 -3.01 7.11
CA ASP A 202 2.36 -3.75 6.16
C ASP A 202 1.53 -2.81 5.28
N HIS A 203 1.06 -3.36 4.13
CA HIS A 203 0.41 -2.58 3.10
C HIS A 203 -1.03 -3.08 2.83
N CYS A 204 -1.35 -3.58 1.63
CA CYS A 204 -2.70 -4.00 1.28
C CYS A 204 -3.09 -5.33 1.93
N ASN A 205 -4.39 -5.52 2.14
CA ASN A 205 -4.92 -6.79 2.64
C ASN A 205 -6.34 -7.09 2.17
N MET A 206 -6.72 -8.36 2.26
CA MET A 206 -8.10 -8.82 2.20
C MET A 206 -8.74 -8.64 3.57
N THR A 207 -9.74 -7.78 3.66
CA THR A 207 -10.45 -7.46 4.90
C THR A 207 -11.83 -8.11 4.93
N VAL A 208 -12.17 -8.73 6.06
CA VAL A 208 -13.52 -9.20 6.39
C VAL A 208 -14.08 -8.36 7.54
N LEU A 209 -15.33 -7.93 7.43
CA LEU A 209 -16.06 -7.19 8.47
C LEU A 209 -17.26 -7.97 8.97
N GLY A 210 -17.47 -7.95 10.27
CA GLY A 210 -18.61 -8.60 10.91
C GLY A 210 -18.52 -10.14 10.90
N ALA A 211 -19.70 -10.77 10.87
CA ALA A 211 -19.76 -12.23 10.76
C ALA A 211 -19.30 -12.68 9.37
N PRO A 212 -18.31 -13.59 9.27
CA PRO A 212 -17.80 -14.03 7.99
C PRO A 212 -18.89 -14.79 7.20
N HIS A 213 -18.88 -14.62 5.88
CA HIS A 213 -19.70 -15.43 4.99
C HIS A 213 -19.29 -16.92 5.09
N PRO A 214 -20.18 -17.91 4.95
CA PRO A 214 -19.84 -19.33 5.05
C PRO A 214 -18.68 -19.78 4.14
N GLU A 215 -18.50 -19.15 2.99
CA GLU A 215 -17.43 -19.47 2.05
C GLU A 215 -16.10 -18.72 2.34
N THR A 216 -16.03 -17.86 3.37
CA THR A 216 -14.82 -17.05 3.65
C THR A 216 -13.59 -17.92 3.90
N GLU A 217 -13.73 -18.96 4.73
CA GLU A 217 -12.61 -19.88 5.02
C GLU A 217 -12.13 -20.60 3.76
N ARG A 218 -13.06 -21.05 2.92
CA ARG A 218 -12.75 -21.70 1.64
C ARG A 218 -12.04 -20.74 0.68
N PHE A 219 -12.55 -19.52 0.56
CA PHE A 219 -11.92 -18.45 -0.24
C PHE A 219 -10.47 -18.23 0.18
N VAL A 220 -10.22 -18.02 1.48
CA VAL A 220 -8.86 -17.80 2.01
C VAL A 220 -7.97 -19.02 1.75
N LYS A 221 -8.47 -20.24 2.00
CA LYS A 221 -7.73 -21.48 1.73
C LYS A 221 -7.33 -21.61 0.26
N LEU A 222 -8.23 -21.29 -0.66
CA LEU A 222 -7.95 -21.32 -2.09
C LEU A 222 -6.91 -20.27 -2.47
N LEU A 223 -7.00 -19.03 -2.00
CA LEU A 223 -5.99 -18.01 -2.22
C LEU A 223 -4.60 -18.48 -1.77
N LEU A 224 -4.50 -18.96 -0.54
CA LEU A 224 -3.22 -19.41 0.05
C LEU A 224 -2.65 -20.65 -0.66
N ALA A 225 -3.48 -21.41 -1.37
CA ALA A 225 -3.07 -22.57 -2.15
C ALA A 225 -2.61 -22.23 -3.58
N MET A 226 -2.80 -20.98 -4.05
CA MET A 226 -2.32 -20.55 -5.37
C MET A 226 -0.80 -20.64 -5.43
N SER A 227 -0.29 -21.37 -6.44
CA SER A 227 1.15 -21.61 -6.60
C SER A 227 1.71 -20.88 -7.81
N TRP A 228 2.85 -20.22 -7.61
CA TRP A 228 3.64 -19.65 -8.70
C TRP A 228 4.10 -20.67 -9.75
N ASP A 229 4.23 -21.93 -9.35
CA ASP A 229 4.65 -23.00 -10.24
C ASP A 229 3.53 -23.50 -11.15
N ASP A 230 2.28 -23.14 -10.84
CA ASP A 230 1.14 -23.43 -11.71
C ASP A 230 1.11 -22.44 -12.88
N PRO A 231 1.25 -22.92 -14.15
CA PRO A 231 1.27 -22.05 -15.32
C PRO A 231 -0.06 -21.34 -15.60
N VAL A 232 -1.17 -21.81 -15.04
CA VAL A 232 -2.49 -21.15 -15.13
C VAL A 232 -2.59 -20.00 -14.10
N VAL A 233 -2.02 -20.19 -12.94
CA VAL A 233 -2.09 -19.24 -11.80
C VAL A 233 -1.04 -18.14 -11.93
N ARG A 234 0.18 -18.48 -12.39
CA ARG A 234 1.31 -17.53 -12.47
C ARG A 234 0.95 -16.19 -13.14
N PRO A 235 0.29 -16.12 -14.30
CA PRO A 235 -0.05 -14.85 -14.92
C PRO A 235 -0.96 -13.96 -14.07
N LEU A 236 -1.84 -14.56 -13.25
CA LEU A 236 -2.72 -13.84 -12.33
C LEU A 236 -1.90 -13.23 -11.19
N LEU A 237 -0.98 -14.00 -10.61
CA LEU A 237 -0.09 -13.55 -9.55
C LEU A 237 0.86 -12.44 -10.07
N GLU A 238 1.39 -12.57 -11.29
CA GLU A 238 2.22 -11.55 -11.93
C GLU A 238 1.47 -10.22 -12.14
N MET A 239 0.24 -10.28 -12.63
CA MET A 239 -0.59 -9.08 -12.83
C MET A 239 -0.91 -8.37 -11.50
N GLU A 240 -1.17 -9.13 -10.43
CA GLU A 240 -1.48 -8.60 -9.09
C GLU A 240 -0.19 -8.24 -8.32
N GLY A 241 0.98 -8.62 -8.80
CA GLY A 241 2.26 -8.20 -8.26
C GLY A 241 2.72 -8.99 -7.04
N LEU A 242 2.43 -10.30 -6.98
CA LEU A 242 2.87 -11.20 -5.91
C LEU A 242 3.42 -12.51 -6.48
N ARG A 243 4.08 -13.27 -5.63
CA ARG A 243 4.43 -14.66 -5.89
C ARG A 243 3.60 -15.63 -5.04
N GLN A 244 3.17 -15.18 -3.88
CA GLN A 244 2.46 -16.00 -2.91
C GLN A 244 1.49 -15.16 -2.10
N TRP A 245 0.26 -15.65 -1.91
CA TRP A 245 -0.63 -15.15 -0.89
C TRP A 245 -0.18 -15.66 0.48
N ARG A 246 -0.25 -14.80 1.48
CA ARG A 246 0.08 -15.10 2.88
C ARG A 246 -1.11 -14.87 3.79
N PRO A 247 -1.18 -15.52 4.97
CA PRO A 247 -2.15 -15.16 5.98
C PRO A 247 -2.07 -13.67 6.32
N GLY A 248 -3.23 -13.06 6.52
CA GLY A 248 -3.32 -11.70 7.02
C GLY A 248 -2.80 -11.57 8.45
N ARG A 249 -2.40 -10.37 8.83
CA ARG A 249 -1.95 -10.04 10.19
C ARG A 249 -2.25 -8.59 10.53
N LEU A 250 -2.15 -8.23 11.80
CA LEU A 250 -2.51 -6.89 12.32
C LEU A 250 -1.29 -6.07 12.74
N GLU A 251 -0.18 -6.72 13.07
CA GLU A 251 0.97 -6.13 13.75
C GLU A 251 1.73 -5.10 12.89
N GLY A 252 1.62 -5.21 11.57
CA GLY A 252 2.35 -4.33 10.65
C GLY A 252 1.74 -2.94 10.43
N TYR A 253 0.57 -2.63 11.01
CA TYR A 253 -0.14 -1.36 10.72
C TYR A 253 0.07 -0.25 11.76
N GLN A 254 0.69 -0.53 12.92
CA GLN A 254 0.82 0.45 14.01
C GLN A 254 1.52 1.74 13.58
N LEU A 255 2.56 1.62 12.74
CA LEU A 255 3.30 2.79 12.26
C LEU A 255 2.43 3.69 11.36
N LEU A 256 1.60 3.09 10.51
CA LEU A 256 0.65 3.83 9.69
C LEU A 256 -0.47 4.44 10.54
N GLU A 257 -1.00 3.69 11.51
CA GLU A 257 -2.05 4.18 12.42
C GLU A 257 -1.56 5.41 13.20
N ALA A 258 -0.34 5.37 13.74
CA ALA A 258 0.29 6.50 14.41
C ALA A 258 0.51 7.71 13.47
N ALA A 259 0.90 7.44 12.21
CA ALA A 259 1.03 8.48 11.20
C ALA A 259 -0.33 9.13 10.86
N VAL A 260 -1.39 8.33 10.75
CA VAL A 260 -2.76 8.82 10.53
C VAL A 260 -3.29 9.59 11.74
N ASP A 261 -2.96 9.19 12.96
CA ASP A 261 -3.31 9.96 14.17
C ASP A 261 -2.67 11.35 14.16
N ARG A 262 -1.47 11.46 13.65
CA ARG A 262 -0.73 12.73 13.60
C ARG A 262 -1.17 13.65 12.46
N TYR A 263 -1.40 13.10 11.27
CA TYR A 263 -1.60 13.87 10.04
C TYR A 263 -2.99 13.74 9.41
N GLY A 264 -3.83 12.84 9.91
CA GLY A 264 -5.04 12.43 9.22
C GLY A 264 -4.74 11.46 8.08
N MET A 265 -5.74 11.23 7.23
CA MET A 265 -5.63 10.34 6.06
C MET A 265 -4.83 10.94 4.89
N SER A 266 -4.37 12.17 5.04
CA SER A 266 -3.54 12.87 4.06
C SER A 266 -2.75 13.95 4.79
N ALA A 267 -1.43 13.94 4.64
CA ALA A 267 -0.61 15.01 5.16
C ALA A 267 -0.83 16.28 4.33
N GLY A 268 -1.46 17.28 4.97
CA GLY A 268 -1.87 18.57 4.38
C GLY A 268 -0.70 19.47 3.97
#